data_c145ca2e5b02c63e1ac4271246fe2503
#
_entry.id   c145ca2e5b02c63e1ac4271246fe2503
#
_cell.length_a   1.000
_cell.length_b   1.000
_cell.length_c   1.000
_cell.angle_alpha   90.00
_cell.angle_beta   90.00
_cell.angle_gamma   90.00
#
_symmetry.space_group_name_H-M   'P 1'
#
loop_
_entity.id
_entity.type
_entity.pdbx_description
1 polymer ?
#
loop_
_entity_poly.entity_id
_entity_poly.type
_entity_poly.pdbx_seq_one_letter_code
_entity_poly.pdbx_strand_id
1 'polypeptide(L)'
;MYLDDQAEVPYVTLRFLISEINYGGRVTDDKDVRLITSLLSKYFAVEAIDESYKFSPSGIYYAPPAGTLDNVREYINNLPLEDDPEVFGLHPNANITFQQKTVQEFMSTLLNVNPKASDKGSGGVSNNDIVLAMAIEIENQIIDRIAFKKTEDMRPLEVFRSQEVDRFNSLVRIIKKSLKDLQNAIKGYVVMSMQLERVYTAFLEKKVPELWADHAYPSLKPLTSWVKDLVQRLEFVQSWVKEEPKSYWVSAFFFPQGFMTSVLQTYARNPENPTPIDVLVFRTEVRKFHKDNIQDVPKDGKNL
;
A
#
# COMPACT_ATOMS: atom_id res chain seq x y z
N MET A 1 42.45 -22.99 2.08
CA MET A 1 43.54 -22.16 1.53
C MET A 1 43.70 -20.86 2.29
N TYR A 2 42.80 -19.87 2.25
CA TYR A 2 43.00 -18.61 3.01
C TYR A 2 42.80 -18.78 4.52
N LEU A 3 41.91 -19.66 4.95
CA LEU A 3 41.64 -19.93 6.37
C LEU A 3 42.66 -20.88 7.02
N ASP A 4 43.41 -21.62 6.23
CA ASP A 4 44.44 -22.57 6.73
C ASP A 4 45.69 -21.82 7.25
N ASP A 5 45.90 -20.58 6.77
CA ASP A 5 47.03 -19.74 7.13
C ASP A 5 46.70 -18.70 8.23
N GLN A 6 45.44 -18.61 8.65
CA GLN A 6 44.99 -17.63 9.64
C GLN A 6 44.55 -18.32 10.92
N ALA A 7 45.03 -17.86 12.05
CA ALA A 7 44.68 -18.40 13.37
C ALA A 7 43.23 -18.11 13.77
N GLU A 8 42.63 -17.07 13.17
CA GLU A 8 41.25 -16.63 13.45
C GLU A 8 40.52 -16.25 12.19
N VAL A 9 39.17 -16.39 12.18
CA VAL A 9 38.33 -15.98 11.06
C VAL A 9 38.27 -14.45 10.97
N PRO A 10 38.62 -13.84 9.83
CA PRO A 10 38.67 -12.38 9.71
C PRO A 10 37.26 -11.78 9.47
N TYR A 11 36.44 -11.76 10.51
CA TYR A 11 35.03 -11.29 10.43
C TYR A 11 34.89 -9.85 9.92
N VAL A 12 35.79 -8.95 10.29
CA VAL A 12 35.76 -7.55 9.82
C VAL A 12 35.93 -7.49 8.32
N THR A 13 36.91 -8.25 7.78
CA THR A 13 37.17 -8.34 6.35
C THR A 13 36.00 -8.98 5.61
N LEU A 14 35.42 -10.06 6.16
CA LEU A 14 34.25 -10.72 5.56
C LEU A 14 33.05 -9.80 5.48
N ARG A 15 32.75 -9.06 6.56
CA ARG A 15 31.66 -8.07 6.55
C ARG A 15 31.90 -6.98 5.52
N PHE A 16 33.12 -6.46 5.42
CA PHE A 16 33.48 -5.46 4.42
C PHE A 16 33.32 -6.01 2.98
N LEU A 17 33.87 -7.21 2.72
CA LEU A 17 33.74 -7.82 1.39
C LEU A 17 32.29 -8.03 0.97
N ILE A 18 31.43 -8.42 1.90
CA ILE A 18 30.01 -8.63 1.60
C ILE A 18 29.30 -7.30 1.39
N SER A 19 29.45 -6.34 2.33
CA SER A 19 28.71 -5.07 2.27
C SER A 19 29.20 -4.18 1.13
N GLU A 20 30.51 -4.02 0.96
CA GLU A 20 31.08 -3.02 0.05
C GLU A 20 31.39 -3.61 -1.32
N ILE A 21 31.83 -4.86 -1.41
CA ILE A 21 32.23 -5.45 -2.71
C ILE A 21 31.05 -6.18 -3.35
N ASN A 22 30.38 -7.10 -2.63
CA ASN A 22 29.30 -7.88 -3.22
C ASN A 22 28.03 -7.05 -3.44
N TYR A 23 27.67 -6.20 -2.48
CA TYR A 23 26.44 -5.38 -2.53
C TYR A 23 26.68 -3.93 -2.93
N GLY A 24 27.91 -3.43 -2.90
CA GLY A 24 28.23 -2.02 -3.16
C GLY A 24 27.76 -1.49 -4.52
N GLY A 25 27.60 -2.36 -5.52
CA GLY A 25 27.04 -1.98 -6.81
C GLY A 25 25.50 -1.79 -6.80
N ARG A 26 24.81 -2.28 -5.78
CA ARG A 26 23.34 -2.22 -5.64
C ARG A 26 22.90 -1.35 -4.46
N VAL A 27 23.70 -1.30 -3.42
CA VAL A 27 23.46 -0.52 -2.19
C VAL A 27 24.37 0.70 -2.25
N THR A 28 23.85 1.80 -2.79
CA THR A 28 24.61 3.03 -3.06
C THR A 28 24.33 4.16 -2.06
N ASP A 29 23.26 4.06 -1.27
CA ASP A 29 22.94 5.04 -0.23
C ASP A 29 23.74 4.75 1.05
N ASP A 30 24.36 5.77 1.63
CA ASP A 30 25.19 5.65 2.84
C ASP A 30 24.45 5.04 4.03
N LYS A 31 23.15 5.27 4.16
CA LYS A 31 22.31 4.72 5.23
C LYS A 31 22.06 3.23 5.01
N ASP A 32 21.85 2.82 3.75
CA ASP A 32 21.65 1.43 3.39
C ASP A 32 22.93 0.62 3.54
N VAL A 33 24.11 1.21 3.24
CA VAL A 33 25.42 0.60 3.50
C VAL A 33 25.61 0.38 5.01
N ARG A 34 25.26 1.36 5.84
CA ARG A 34 25.32 1.21 7.31
C ARG A 34 24.36 0.13 7.80
N LEU A 35 23.15 0.07 7.24
CA LEU A 35 22.16 -0.94 7.60
C LEU A 35 22.66 -2.35 7.29
N ILE A 36 23.13 -2.60 6.05
CA ILE A 36 23.66 -3.92 5.67
C ILE A 36 24.86 -4.32 6.52
N THR A 37 25.77 -3.39 6.82
CA THR A 37 26.92 -3.64 7.70
C THR A 37 26.47 -4.01 9.11
N SER A 38 25.45 -3.33 9.64
CA SER A 38 24.86 -3.62 10.96
C SER A 38 24.17 -4.99 10.98
N LEU A 39 23.45 -5.34 9.93
CA LEU A 39 22.82 -6.65 9.80
C LEU A 39 23.88 -7.75 9.76
N LEU A 40 24.91 -7.60 8.95
CA LEU A 40 26.00 -8.57 8.83
C LEU A 40 26.75 -8.78 10.14
N SER A 41 26.80 -7.77 11.02
CA SER A 41 27.46 -7.91 12.32
C SER A 41 26.85 -8.98 13.22
N LYS A 42 25.59 -9.32 13.01
CA LYS A 42 24.89 -10.39 13.74
C LYS A 42 25.20 -11.80 13.18
N TYR A 43 25.45 -11.89 11.90
CA TYR A 43 25.64 -13.19 11.22
C TYR A 43 27.13 -13.55 11.09
N PHE A 44 27.99 -12.56 10.96
CA PHE A 44 29.44 -12.70 10.83
C PHE A 44 30.15 -12.16 12.07
N ALA A 45 29.98 -12.85 13.18
CA ALA A 45 30.58 -12.55 14.48
C ALA A 45 31.15 -13.81 15.10
N VAL A 46 32.11 -13.63 16.02
CA VAL A 46 32.74 -14.77 16.77
C VAL A 46 31.66 -15.55 17.51
N GLU A 47 30.71 -14.84 18.10
CA GLU A 47 29.62 -15.40 18.88
C GLU A 47 28.67 -16.29 18.04
N ALA A 48 28.59 -16.06 16.72
CA ALA A 48 27.73 -16.84 15.83
C ALA A 48 28.16 -18.30 15.65
N ILE A 49 29.38 -18.66 16.07
CA ILE A 49 29.88 -20.05 16.05
C ILE A 49 29.46 -20.80 17.33
N ASP A 50 29.08 -20.10 18.38
CA ASP A 50 28.63 -20.75 19.60
C ASP A 50 27.31 -21.51 19.37
N GLU A 51 27.23 -22.75 19.83
CA GLU A 51 26.03 -23.60 19.69
C GLU A 51 24.79 -23.02 20.38
N SER A 52 25.01 -22.19 21.41
CA SER A 52 23.92 -21.47 22.10
C SER A 52 23.42 -20.24 21.38
N TYR A 53 24.14 -19.77 20.36
CA TYR A 53 23.80 -18.53 19.66
C TYR A 53 22.50 -18.64 18.87
N LYS A 54 21.63 -17.65 19.03
CA LYS A 54 20.36 -17.54 18.29
C LYS A 54 20.39 -16.32 17.37
N PHE A 55 20.05 -16.52 16.10
CA PHE A 55 20.02 -15.44 15.11
C PHE A 55 18.80 -14.53 15.27
N SER A 56 17.78 -14.99 16.00
CA SER A 56 16.56 -14.24 16.22
C SER A 56 16.12 -14.27 17.69
N PRO A 57 15.36 -13.27 18.15
CA PRO A 57 14.83 -13.21 19.52
C PRO A 57 13.93 -14.37 19.90
N SER A 58 13.19 -14.96 18.95
CA SER A 58 12.33 -16.14 19.17
C SER A 58 13.14 -17.40 19.45
N GLY A 59 14.43 -17.44 19.03
CA GLY A 59 15.28 -18.60 19.12
C GLY A 59 14.98 -19.71 18.10
N ILE A 60 14.10 -19.48 17.14
CA ILE A 60 13.76 -20.44 16.07
C ILE A 60 14.93 -20.62 15.11
N TYR A 61 15.64 -19.52 14.81
CA TYR A 61 16.75 -19.50 13.86
C TYR A 61 18.09 -19.65 14.60
N TYR A 62 18.76 -20.78 14.41
CA TYR A 62 20.07 -21.06 15.00
C TYR A 62 20.89 -21.99 14.09
N ALA A 63 22.18 -22.04 14.27
CA ALA A 63 23.02 -23.04 13.60
C ALA A 63 22.82 -24.42 14.29
N PRO A 64 22.27 -25.44 13.59
CA PRO A 64 22.12 -26.75 14.23
C PRO A 64 23.49 -27.30 14.62
N PRO A 65 23.62 -27.97 15.78
CA PRO A 65 24.89 -28.57 16.21
C PRO A 65 25.34 -29.62 15.19
N ALA A 66 26.64 -29.87 15.17
CA ALA A 66 27.21 -30.91 14.31
C ALA A 66 26.58 -32.27 14.63
N GLY A 67 25.94 -32.87 13.63
CA GLY A 67 25.17 -34.11 13.79
C GLY A 67 25.01 -34.88 12.49
N THR A 68 24.08 -35.80 12.47
CA THR A 68 23.74 -36.57 11.28
C THR A 68 22.95 -35.71 10.28
N LEU A 69 22.97 -36.11 9.01
CA LEU A 69 22.19 -35.46 7.96
C LEU A 69 20.68 -35.42 8.31
N ASP A 70 20.18 -36.43 9.01
CA ASP A 70 18.77 -36.51 9.39
C ASP A 70 18.42 -35.46 10.45
N ASN A 71 19.31 -35.14 11.41
CA ASN A 71 19.09 -34.05 12.37
C ASN A 71 19.00 -32.70 11.69
N VAL A 72 19.85 -32.46 10.67
CA VAL A 72 19.81 -31.22 9.89
C VAL A 72 18.52 -31.12 9.07
N ARG A 73 18.08 -32.21 8.46
CA ARG A 73 16.80 -32.25 7.72
C ARG A 73 15.61 -32.02 8.63
N GLU A 74 15.62 -32.61 9.84
CA GLU A 74 14.57 -32.39 10.82
C GLU A 74 14.49 -30.92 11.23
N TYR A 75 15.64 -30.28 11.50
CA TYR A 75 15.69 -28.85 11.76
C TYR A 75 15.11 -28.02 10.62
N ILE A 76 15.49 -28.30 9.36
CA ILE A 76 14.99 -27.58 8.19
C ILE A 76 13.47 -27.76 8.03
N ASN A 77 12.96 -28.99 8.24
CA ASN A 77 11.53 -29.26 8.15
C ASN A 77 10.69 -28.59 9.23
N ASN A 78 11.31 -28.25 10.36
CA ASN A 78 10.66 -27.56 11.48
C ASN A 78 10.71 -26.03 11.34
N LEU A 79 11.44 -25.48 10.35
CA LEU A 79 11.43 -24.05 10.07
C LEU A 79 10.05 -23.60 9.55
N PRO A 80 9.64 -22.36 9.85
CA PRO A 80 8.41 -21.81 9.30
C PRO A 80 8.39 -21.87 7.77
N LEU A 81 7.21 -22.15 7.18
CA LEU A 81 7.04 -22.13 5.71
C LEU A 81 7.23 -20.73 5.11
N GLU A 82 6.94 -19.71 5.89
CA GLU A 82 7.19 -18.30 5.55
C GLU A 82 8.17 -17.71 6.55
N ASP A 83 9.19 -17.01 6.05
CA ASP A 83 10.21 -16.41 6.89
C ASP A 83 9.65 -15.22 7.66
N ASP A 84 9.80 -15.24 8.98
CA ASP A 84 9.50 -14.08 9.82
C ASP A 84 10.56 -12.97 9.60
N PRO A 85 10.18 -11.68 9.54
CA PRO A 85 11.12 -10.57 9.41
C PRO A 85 12.24 -10.57 10.44
N GLU A 86 12.08 -11.16 11.61
CA GLU A 86 13.12 -11.28 12.62
C GLU A 86 14.34 -12.08 12.16
N VAL A 87 14.19 -13.03 11.22
CA VAL A 87 15.32 -13.82 10.68
C VAL A 87 16.37 -12.92 10.04
N PHE A 88 15.95 -11.82 9.43
CA PHE A 88 16.84 -10.84 8.82
C PHE A 88 17.35 -9.78 9.80
N GLY A 89 16.99 -9.88 11.09
CA GLY A 89 17.35 -8.90 12.10
C GLY A 89 16.75 -7.51 11.85
N LEU A 90 15.62 -7.46 11.14
CA LEU A 90 14.96 -6.23 10.78
C LEU A 90 14.36 -5.53 12.00
N HIS A 91 14.19 -4.21 11.88
CA HIS A 91 13.58 -3.38 12.92
C HIS A 91 12.13 -3.84 13.20
N PRO A 92 11.60 -3.70 14.43
CA PRO A 92 10.23 -4.05 14.79
C PRO A 92 9.14 -3.48 13.87
N ASN A 93 9.39 -2.35 13.19
CA ASN A 93 8.49 -1.82 12.18
C ASN A 93 8.27 -2.75 10.97
N ALA A 94 9.26 -3.59 10.64
CA ALA A 94 9.11 -4.60 9.61
C ALA A 94 8.08 -5.66 10.01
N ASN A 95 7.98 -6.00 11.31
CA ASN A 95 6.94 -6.87 11.84
C ASN A 95 5.55 -6.28 11.66
N ILE A 96 5.38 -4.97 11.82
CA ILE A 96 4.09 -4.29 11.59
C ILE A 96 3.67 -4.46 10.12
N THR A 97 4.60 -4.21 9.18
CA THR A 97 4.33 -4.38 7.76
C THR A 97 4.01 -5.83 7.39
N PHE A 98 4.76 -6.78 7.95
CA PHE A 98 4.52 -8.21 7.78
C PHE A 98 3.15 -8.63 8.31
N GLN A 99 2.81 -8.22 9.54
CA GLN A 99 1.50 -8.52 10.15
C GLN A 99 0.35 -7.90 9.36
N GLN A 100 0.50 -6.66 8.87
CA GLN A 100 -0.49 -6.02 8.02
C GLN A 100 -0.71 -6.80 6.72
N LYS A 101 0.37 -7.25 6.08
CA LYS A 101 0.30 -8.06 4.87
C LYS A 101 -0.40 -9.40 5.14
N THR A 102 -0.02 -10.09 6.20
CA THR A 102 -0.62 -11.37 6.62
C THR A 102 -2.12 -11.21 6.91
N VAL A 103 -2.52 -10.16 7.64
CA VAL A 103 -3.94 -9.85 7.90
C VAL A 103 -4.67 -9.56 6.60
N GLN A 104 -4.05 -8.83 5.67
CA GLN A 104 -4.62 -8.52 4.37
C GLN A 104 -4.86 -9.78 3.54
N GLU A 105 -3.91 -10.68 3.49
CA GLU A 105 -4.02 -11.97 2.80
C GLU A 105 -5.09 -12.86 3.44
N PHE A 106 -5.13 -12.91 4.77
CA PHE A 106 -6.17 -13.63 5.51
C PHE A 106 -7.58 -13.08 5.23
N MET A 107 -7.75 -11.74 5.30
CA MET A 107 -9.03 -11.09 4.98
C MET A 107 -9.44 -11.32 3.54
N SER A 108 -8.50 -11.28 2.58
CA SER A 108 -8.81 -11.58 1.19
C SER A 108 -9.25 -13.03 1.00
N THR A 109 -8.63 -13.96 1.71
CA THR A 109 -9.01 -15.38 1.71
C THR A 109 -10.41 -15.57 2.27
N LEU A 110 -10.75 -14.95 3.40
CA LEU A 110 -12.10 -14.99 3.98
C LEU A 110 -13.15 -14.43 3.01
N LEU A 111 -12.85 -13.31 2.34
CA LEU A 111 -13.75 -12.73 1.34
C LEU A 111 -13.94 -13.65 0.13
N ASN A 112 -12.91 -14.43 -0.24
CA ASN A 112 -12.98 -15.39 -1.33
C ASN A 112 -13.75 -16.67 -0.97
N VAL A 113 -13.81 -17.04 0.32
CA VAL A 113 -14.55 -18.22 0.82
C VAL A 113 -16.04 -17.95 1.01
N ASN A 114 -16.54 -16.72 0.82
CA ASN A 114 -17.97 -16.45 0.89
C ASN A 114 -18.74 -17.44 0.02
N PRO A 115 -19.73 -18.18 0.58
CA PRO A 115 -20.51 -19.13 -0.19
C PRO A 115 -21.17 -18.39 -1.35
N LYS A 116 -20.95 -18.90 -2.57
CA LYS A 116 -21.70 -18.44 -3.74
C LYS A 116 -23.17 -18.55 -3.37
N ALA A 117 -23.89 -17.43 -3.48
CA ALA A 117 -25.33 -17.46 -3.29
C ALA A 117 -25.89 -18.53 -4.20
N SER A 118 -26.29 -19.68 -3.60
CA SER A 118 -26.90 -20.74 -4.37
C SER A 118 -28.23 -20.20 -4.89
N ASP A 119 -28.56 -20.49 -6.15
CA ASP A 119 -29.79 -20.14 -6.83
C ASP A 119 -31.09 -20.60 -6.14
N LYS A 120 -31.01 -21.14 -4.94
CA LYS A 120 -32.12 -21.70 -4.17
C LYS A 120 -32.37 -20.90 -2.89
N GLY A 121 -33.00 -19.71 -3.00
CA GLY A 121 -33.46 -19.11 -1.76
C GLY A 121 -33.89 -17.67 -1.74
N SER A 122 -33.87 -16.95 -2.84
CA SER A 122 -34.44 -15.59 -2.89
C SER A 122 -35.64 -15.63 -3.85
N GLY A 123 -36.83 -15.50 -3.30
CA GLY A 123 -38.08 -15.62 -4.06
C GLY A 123 -38.11 -14.73 -5.30
N GLY A 124 -38.08 -15.33 -6.47
CA GLY A 124 -38.57 -14.78 -7.70
C GLY A 124 -37.77 -13.72 -8.43
N VAL A 125 -36.65 -13.18 -7.87
CA VAL A 125 -35.83 -12.16 -8.54
C VAL A 125 -34.65 -12.81 -9.25
N SER A 126 -34.50 -12.55 -10.56
CA SER A 126 -33.38 -13.06 -11.35
C SER A 126 -32.07 -12.43 -10.91
N ASN A 127 -30.95 -13.19 -11.01
CA ASN A 127 -29.60 -12.67 -10.79
C ASN A 127 -29.31 -11.46 -11.69
N ASN A 128 -29.85 -11.45 -12.90
CA ASN A 128 -29.76 -10.33 -13.84
C ASN A 128 -30.43 -9.07 -13.28
N ASP A 129 -31.60 -9.20 -12.67
CA ASP A 129 -32.32 -8.07 -12.09
C ASP A 129 -31.60 -7.50 -10.88
N ILE A 130 -30.98 -8.36 -10.05
CA ILE A 130 -30.19 -7.96 -8.90
C ILE A 130 -28.96 -7.16 -9.34
N VAL A 131 -28.20 -7.69 -10.31
CA VAL A 131 -26.99 -7.03 -10.82
C VAL A 131 -27.35 -5.73 -11.54
N LEU A 132 -28.44 -5.73 -12.31
CA LEU A 132 -28.91 -4.54 -13.01
C LEU A 132 -29.32 -3.43 -12.02
N ALA A 133 -30.05 -3.77 -10.97
CA ALA A 133 -30.46 -2.81 -9.94
C ALA A 133 -29.22 -2.21 -9.22
N MET A 134 -28.26 -3.05 -8.82
CA MET A 134 -27.01 -2.60 -8.22
C MET A 134 -26.19 -1.69 -9.17
N ALA A 135 -26.12 -2.04 -10.45
CA ALA A 135 -25.37 -1.25 -11.44
C ALA A 135 -25.99 0.13 -11.61
N ILE A 136 -27.32 0.23 -11.67
CA ILE A 136 -28.03 1.51 -11.78
C ILE A 136 -27.86 2.33 -10.48
N GLU A 137 -27.96 1.70 -9.32
CA GLU A 137 -27.78 2.38 -8.05
C GLU A 137 -26.38 2.99 -7.93
N ILE A 138 -25.33 2.22 -8.26
CA ILE A 138 -23.95 2.70 -8.21
C ILE A 138 -23.74 3.82 -9.25
N GLU A 139 -24.27 3.70 -10.47
CA GLU A 139 -24.15 4.72 -11.51
C GLU A 139 -24.73 6.06 -11.04
N ASN A 140 -25.87 6.03 -10.33
CA ASN A 140 -26.53 7.22 -9.81
C ASN A 140 -25.78 7.87 -8.63
N GLN A 141 -25.04 7.10 -7.84
CA GLN A 141 -24.27 7.60 -6.69
C GLN A 141 -22.97 8.30 -7.11
N ILE A 142 -22.40 7.92 -8.26
CA ILE A 142 -21.09 8.41 -8.68
C ILE A 142 -21.26 9.62 -9.61
N ILE A 143 -20.56 10.72 -9.31
CA ILE A 143 -20.50 11.92 -10.15
C ILE A 143 -19.89 11.61 -11.53
N ASP A 144 -20.25 12.41 -12.55
CA ASP A 144 -19.72 12.15 -13.90
C ASP A 144 -18.26 12.53 -14.05
N ARG A 145 -17.89 13.68 -13.50
CA ARG A 145 -16.53 14.20 -13.60
C ARG A 145 -16.29 15.34 -12.61
N ILE A 146 -15.08 15.42 -12.06
CA ILE A 146 -14.60 16.60 -11.35
C ILE A 146 -14.07 17.60 -12.38
N ALA A 147 -14.71 18.77 -12.47
CA ALA A 147 -14.25 19.83 -13.36
C ALA A 147 -13.05 20.57 -12.71
N PHE A 148 -11.92 20.59 -13.41
CA PHE A 148 -10.71 21.30 -12.99
C PHE A 148 -10.08 22.00 -14.19
N LYS A 149 -9.77 23.31 -14.02
CA LYS A 149 -9.09 24.10 -15.06
C LYS A 149 -7.59 24.15 -14.73
N LYS A 150 -6.79 23.61 -15.63
CA LYS A 150 -5.31 23.70 -15.54
C LYS A 150 -4.86 25.08 -16.00
N THR A 151 -3.91 25.67 -15.27
CA THR A 151 -3.22 26.92 -15.60
C THR A 151 -1.74 26.62 -15.85
N GLU A 152 -1.03 27.51 -16.57
CA GLU A 152 0.39 27.27 -16.88
C GLU A 152 1.29 27.46 -15.64
N ASP A 153 0.93 28.38 -14.75
CA ASP A 153 1.72 28.72 -13.56
C ASP A 153 1.14 28.11 -12.27
N MET A 154 0.93 26.78 -12.26
CA MET A 154 0.43 26.11 -11.06
C MET A 154 1.50 25.95 -9.98
N ARG A 155 1.15 26.27 -8.73
CA ARG A 155 1.97 25.95 -7.56
C ARG A 155 2.08 24.42 -7.34
N PRO A 156 3.11 23.92 -6.65
CA PRO A 156 3.31 22.48 -6.46
C PRO A 156 2.07 21.74 -5.92
N LEU A 157 1.36 22.32 -4.97
CA LEU A 157 0.14 21.74 -4.41
C LEU A 157 -1.02 21.72 -5.42
N GLU A 158 -1.09 22.71 -6.30
CA GLU A 158 -2.09 22.75 -7.38
C GLU A 158 -1.79 21.72 -8.47
N VAL A 159 -0.51 21.49 -8.77
CA VAL A 159 -0.07 20.41 -9.68
C VAL A 159 -0.47 19.05 -9.11
N PHE A 160 -0.19 18.80 -7.82
CA PHE A 160 -0.62 17.60 -7.14
C PHE A 160 -2.14 17.40 -7.23
N ARG A 161 -2.92 18.45 -6.88
CA ARG A 161 -4.38 18.42 -6.99
C ARG A 161 -4.85 18.09 -8.40
N SER A 162 -4.24 18.66 -9.42
CA SER A 162 -4.53 18.36 -10.83
C SER A 162 -4.32 16.88 -11.16
N GLN A 163 -3.21 16.30 -10.69
CA GLN A 163 -2.88 14.90 -10.91
C GLN A 163 -3.88 13.96 -10.22
N GLU A 164 -4.27 14.27 -8.98
CA GLU A 164 -5.29 13.49 -8.26
C GLU A 164 -6.66 13.57 -8.96
N VAL A 165 -7.08 14.76 -9.41
CA VAL A 165 -8.31 14.94 -10.20
C VAL A 165 -8.28 14.10 -11.48
N ASP A 166 -7.16 14.07 -12.21
CA ASP A 166 -7.02 13.26 -13.41
C ASP A 166 -7.16 11.76 -13.13
N ARG A 167 -6.59 11.26 -12.03
CA ARG A 167 -6.69 9.87 -11.58
C ARG A 167 -8.13 9.51 -11.22
N PHE A 168 -8.79 10.34 -10.40
CA PHE A 168 -10.20 10.13 -10.06
C PHE A 168 -11.11 10.18 -11.29
N ASN A 169 -10.92 11.12 -12.18
CA ASN A 169 -11.69 11.20 -13.42
C ASN A 169 -11.45 9.99 -14.33
N SER A 170 -10.24 9.46 -14.37
CA SER A 170 -9.94 8.24 -15.13
C SER A 170 -10.67 7.03 -14.52
N LEU A 171 -10.64 6.88 -13.20
CA LEU A 171 -11.36 5.81 -12.49
C LEU A 171 -12.88 5.91 -12.71
N VAL A 172 -13.46 7.09 -12.51
CA VAL A 172 -14.91 7.34 -12.72
C VAL A 172 -15.32 6.99 -14.16
N ARG A 173 -14.51 7.37 -15.14
CA ARG A 173 -14.77 7.04 -16.55
C ARG A 173 -14.81 5.53 -16.80
N ILE A 174 -13.85 4.78 -16.21
CA ILE A 174 -13.79 3.32 -16.33
C ILE A 174 -15.02 2.67 -15.67
N ILE A 175 -15.37 3.12 -14.47
CA ILE A 175 -16.54 2.62 -13.74
C ILE A 175 -17.81 2.86 -14.55
N LYS A 176 -18.08 4.11 -14.94
CA LYS A 176 -19.32 4.45 -15.68
C LYS A 176 -19.42 3.74 -17.00
N LYS A 177 -18.31 3.61 -17.75
CA LYS A 177 -18.29 2.86 -18.98
C LYS A 177 -18.65 1.39 -18.74
N SER A 178 -17.99 0.74 -17.78
CA SER A 178 -18.24 -0.68 -17.48
C SER A 178 -19.64 -0.93 -16.95
N LEU A 179 -20.21 -0.02 -16.15
CA LEU A 179 -21.60 -0.10 -15.68
C LEU A 179 -22.59 -0.01 -16.82
N LYS A 180 -22.38 0.93 -17.75
CA LYS A 180 -23.24 1.10 -18.92
C LYS A 180 -23.15 -0.10 -19.87
N ASP A 181 -21.94 -0.59 -20.11
CA ASP A 181 -21.73 -1.77 -20.95
C ASP A 181 -22.35 -3.02 -20.31
N LEU A 182 -22.24 -3.19 -18.98
CA LEU A 182 -22.86 -4.27 -18.22
C LEU A 182 -24.39 -4.22 -18.31
N GLN A 183 -24.99 -3.05 -18.11
CA GLN A 183 -26.45 -2.87 -18.23
C GLN A 183 -26.96 -3.21 -19.64
N ASN A 184 -26.21 -2.78 -20.66
CA ASN A 184 -26.55 -3.09 -22.06
C ASN A 184 -26.42 -4.58 -22.38
N ALA A 185 -25.39 -5.25 -21.81
CA ALA A 185 -25.18 -6.67 -21.99
C ALA A 185 -26.29 -7.51 -21.31
N ILE A 186 -26.70 -7.13 -20.09
CA ILE A 186 -27.81 -7.79 -19.38
C ILE A 186 -29.15 -7.60 -20.16
N LYS A 187 -29.36 -6.44 -20.75
CA LYS A 187 -30.55 -6.17 -21.58
C LYS A 187 -30.48 -6.80 -22.96
N GLY A 188 -29.39 -7.45 -23.34
CA GLY A 188 -29.20 -8.10 -24.63
C GLY A 188 -28.84 -7.18 -25.80
N TYR A 189 -28.52 -5.91 -25.54
CA TYR A 189 -28.13 -4.97 -26.60
C TYR A 189 -26.68 -5.14 -27.05
N VAL A 190 -25.83 -5.72 -26.21
CA VAL A 190 -24.41 -5.95 -26.49
C VAL A 190 -24.05 -7.37 -26.06
N VAL A 191 -23.11 -8.00 -26.76
CA VAL A 191 -22.61 -9.32 -26.40
C VAL A 191 -21.81 -9.25 -25.07
N MET A 192 -22.09 -10.16 -24.15
CA MET A 192 -21.36 -10.29 -22.90
C MET A 192 -19.92 -10.71 -23.19
N SER A 193 -18.97 -9.80 -23.03
CA SER A 193 -17.54 -10.09 -23.16
C SER A 193 -17.02 -10.77 -21.88
N MET A 194 -15.90 -11.50 -21.97
CA MET A 194 -15.25 -12.13 -20.82
C MET A 194 -14.94 -11.11 -19.68
N GLN A 195 -14.59 -9.88 -20.03
CA GLN A 195 -14.34 -8.82 -19.06
C GLN A 195 -15.63 -8.38 -18.35
N LEU A 196 -16.74 -8.25 -19.08
CA LEU A 196 -18.04 -7.91 -18.49
C LEU A 196 -18.60 -9.07 -17.65
N GLU A 197 -18.33 -10.32 -18.03
CA GLU A 197 -18.70 -11.49 -17.24
C GLU A 197 -17.96 -11.52 -15.87
N ARG A 198 -16.68 -11.14 -15.84
CA ARG A 198 -15.95 -10.97 -14.57
C ARG A 198 -16.56 -9.86 -13.71
N VAL A 199 -16.94 -8.73 -14.30
CA VAL A 199 -17.65 -7.65 -13.59
C VAL A 199 -19.00 -8.15 -13.05
N TYR A 200 -19.77 -8.86 -13.86
CA TYR A 200 -21.05 -9.45 -13.46
C TYR A 200 -20.90 -10.41 -12.26
N THR A 201 -19.93 -11.32 -12.34
CA THR A 201 -19.61 -12.26 -11.24
C THR A 201 -19.18 -11.52 -9.97
N ALA A 202 -18.33 -10.49 -10.09
CA ALA A 202 -17.90 -9.70 -8.95
C ALA A 202 -19.09 -8.99 -8.25
N PHE A 203 -20.09 -8.53 -9.01
CA PHE A 203 -21.31 -7.94 -8.45
C PHE A 203 -22.13 -8.96 -7.66
N LEU A 204 -22.31 -10.16 -8.20
CA LEU A 204 -23.00 -11.25 -7.47
C LEU A 204 -22.26 -11.64 -6.18
N GLU A 205 -20.94 -11.63 -6.22
CA GLU A 205 -20.09 -11.90 -5.04
C GLU A 205 -19.93 -10.70 -4.10
N LYS A 206 -20.53 -9.54 -4.43
CA LYS A 206 -20.40 -8.28 -3.69
C LYS A 206 -18.95 -7.81 -3.53
N LYS A 207 -18.09 -8.17 -4.47
CA LYS A 207 -16.69 -7.78 -4.57
C LYS A 207 -16.50 -6.61 -5.51
N VAL A 208 -15.44 -5.84 -5.30
CA VAL A 208 -15.02 -4.82 -6.26
C VAL A 208 -14.50 -5.51 -7.52
N PRO A 209 -15.00 -5.17 -8.73
CA PRO A 209 -14.47 -5.73 -9.95
C PRO A 209 -12.97 -5.46 -10.11
N GLU A 210 -12.21 -6.45 -10.56
CA GLU A 210 -10.77 -6.34 -10.82
C GLU A 210 -10.43 -5.16 -11.73
N LEU A 211 -11.25 -4.96 -12.78
CA LEU A 211 -11.16 -3.81 -13.68
C LEU A 211 -11.14 -2.45 -12.95
N TRP A 212 -11.88 -2.33 -11.84
CA TRP A 212 -11.91 -1.10 -11.05
C TRP A 212 -10.74 -1.06 -10.07
N ALA A 213 -10.44 -2.18 -9.44
CA ALA A 213 -9.36 -2.31 -8.45
C ALA A 213 -7.98 -1.96 -9.06
N ASP A 214 -7.71 -2.38 -10.30
CA ASP A 214 -6.46 -2.11 -11.02
C ASP A 214 -6.22 -0.61 -11.30
N HIS A 215 -7.30 0.17 -11.33
CA HIS A 215 -7.23 1.61 -11.60
C HIS A 215 -7.56 2.46 -10.37
N ALA A 216 -7.84 1.82 -9.25
CA ALA A 216 -8.22 2.48 -8.00
C ALA A 216 -7.05 2.53 -7.00
N TYR A 217 -7.30 3.20 -5.89
CA TYR A 217 -6.45 3.14 -4.71
C TYR A 217 -6.60 1.77 -4.02
N PRO A 218 -5.56 1.27 -3.32
CA PRO A 218 -5.63 -0.01 -2.61
C PRO A 218 -6.75 -0.03 -1.56
N SER A 219 -7.61 -1.06 -1.61
CA SER A 219 -8.71 -1.20 -0.67
C SER A 219 -9.15 -2.66 -0.53
N LEU A 220 -9.48 -3.05 0.70
CA LEU A 220 -10.04 -4.37 1.03
C LEU A 220 -11.56 -4.32 1.29
N LYS A 221 -12.19 -3.16 1.06
CA LYS A 221 -13.62 -2.98 1.32
C LYS A 221 -14.47 -3.78 0.33
N PRO A 222 -15.58 -4.41 0.78
CA PRO A 222 -16.55 -5.01 -0.13
C PRO A 222 -17.23 -3.92 -0.98
N LEU A 223 -17.84 -4.32 -2.10
CA LEU A 223 -18.35 -3.42 -3.14
C LEU A 223 -19.16 -2.22 -2.60
N THR A 224 -20.17 -2.47 -1.78
CA THR A 224 -21.03 -1.39 -1.26
C THR A 224 -20.25 -0.38 -0.40
N SER A 225 -19.35 -0.85 0.47
CA SER A 225 -18.54 0.01 1.32
C SER A 225 -17.46 0.74 0.52
N TRP A 226 -16.94 0.09 -0.52
CA TRP A 226 -15.96 0.68 -1.44
C TRP A 226 -16.59 1.82 -2.25
N VAL A 227 -17.81 1.63 -2.77
CA VAL A 227 -18.53 2.68 -3.49
C VAL A 227 -18.80 3.88 -2.59
N LYS A 228 -19.26 3.66 -1.35
CA LYS A 228 -19.45 4.75 -0.37
C LYS A 228 -18.14 5.51 -0.10
N ASP A 229 -17.04 4.80 0.07
CA ASP A 229 -15.72 5.38 0.27
C ASP A 229 -15.27 6.20 -0.97
N LEU A 230 -15.49 5.67 -2.17
CA LEU A 230 -15.20 6.39 -3.42
C LEU A 230 -16.01 7.69 -3.52
N VAL A 231 -17.31 7.65 -3.23
CA VAL A 231 -18.16 8.85 -3.25
C VAL A 231 -17.65 9.92 -2.29
N GLN A 232 -17.30 9.54 -1.05
CA GLN A 232 -16.73 10.46 -0.07
C GLN A 232 -15.41 11.09 -0.53
N ARG A 233 -14.54 10.30 -1.19
CA ARG A 233 -13.28 10.80 -1.76
C ARG A 233 -13.52 11.78 -2.90
N LEU A 234 -14.46 11.46 -3.78
CA LEU A 234 -14.86 12.33 -4.90
C LEU A 234 -15.43 13.67 -4.38
N GLU A 235 -16.29 13.63 -3.38
CA GLU A 235 -16.83 14.83 -2.71
C GLU A 235 -15.72 15.67 -2.07
N PHE A 236 -14.79 15.02 -1.38
CA PHE A 236 -13.65 15.70 -0.77
C PHE A 236 -12.78 16.39 -1.82
N VAL A 237 -12.39 15.69 -2.90
CA VAL A 237 -11.58 16.27 -3.97
C VAL A 237 -12.34 17.36 -4.72
N GLN A 238 -13.64 17.18 -4.95
CA GLN A 238 -14.49 18.20 -5.59
C GLN A 238 -14.61 19.45 -4.72
N SER A 239 -14.74 19.32 -3.40
CA SER A 239 -14.77 20.46 -2.49
C SER A 239 -13.42 21.20 -2.47
N TRP A 240 -12.30 20.45 -2.50
CA TRP A 240 -10.96 21.03 -2.56
C TRP A 240 -10.68 21.75 -3.89
N VAL A 241 -11.29 21.33 -4.97
CA VAL A 241 -11.19 22.08 -6.24
C VAL A 241 -11.88 23.45 -6.14
N LYS A 242 -12.96 23.54 -5.38
CA LYS A 242 -13.71 24.81 -5.19
C LYS A 242 -13.03 25.74 -4.18
N GLU A 243 -12.60 25.17 -3.07
CA GLU A 243 -12.01 25.91 -1.95
C GLU A 243 -10.96 25.06 -1.25
N GLU A 244 -9.87 25.69 -0.77
CA GLU A 244 -8.84 25.00 -0.03
C GLU A 244 -9.37 24.57 1.34
N PRO A 245 -9.31 23.25 1.68
CA PRO A 245 -9.87 22.76 2.93
C PRO A 245 -9.01 23.18 4.13
N LYS A 246 -9.63 23.37 5.28
CA LYS A 246 -8.93 23.64 6.54
C LYS A 246 -8.14 22.43 7.06
N SER A 247 -8.56 21.22 6.68
CA SER A 247 -7.86 19.96 6.95
C SER A 247 -7.92 19.03 5.75
N TYR A 248 -6.87 18.25 5.58
CA TYR A 248 -6.75 17.33 4.45
C TYR A 248 -6.95 15.87 4.88
N TRP A 249 -7.76 15.16 4.14
CA TRP A 249 -7.90 13.72 4.29
C TRP A 249 -6.83 13.00 3.45
N VAL A 250 -5.63 12.84 4.02
CA VAL A 250 -4.45 12.32 3.29
C VAL A 250 -4.66 10.92 2.73
N SER A 251 -5.33 10.04 3.48
CA SER A 251 -5.64 8.69 3.01
C SER A 251 -6.69 8.64 1.89
N ALA A 252 -7.30 9.78 1.54
CA ALA A 252 -8.19 9.85 0.38
C ALA A 252 -7.45 9.91 -0.96
N PHE A 253 -6.18 10.28 -0.97
CA PHE A 253 -5.40 10.41 -2.18
C PHE A 253 -4.91 9.06 -2.72
N PHE A 254 -4.69 9.01 -4.02
CA PHE A 254 -4.00 7.89 -4.67
C PHE A 254 -2.51 7.86 -4.28
N PHE A 255 -1.90 9.02 -4.15
CA PHE A 255 -0.48 9.15 -3.85
C PHE A 255 -0.20 10.08 -2.67
N PRO A 256 -0.44 9.64 -1.42
CA PRO A 256 -0.26 10.47 -0.22
C PRO A 256 1.15 11.08 -0.07
N GLN A 257 2.18 10.37 -0.49
CA GLN A 257 3.57 10.86 -0.44
C GLN A 257 3.77 12.07 -1.36
N GLY A 258 3.14 12.07 -2.54
CA GLY A 258 3.16 13.21 -3.45
C GLY A 258 2.53 14.46 -2.85
N PHE A 259 1.47 14.29 -2.03
CA PHE A 259 0.90 15.38 -1.24
C PHE A 259 1.93 15.99 -0.29
N MET A 260 2.59 15.16 0.52
CA MET A 260 3.59 15.62 1.47
C MET A 260 4.74 16.35 0.76
N THR A 261 5.25 15.78 -0.34
CA THR A 261 6.28 16.45 -1.15
C THR A 261 5.81 17.79 -1.71
N SER A 262 4.57 17.88 -2.19
CA SER A 262 4.02 19.13 -2.74
C SER A 262 3.82 20.20 -1.67
N VAL A 263 3.51 19.81 -0.43
CA VAL A 263 3.44 20.73 0.71
C VAL A 263 4.84 21.30 1.01
N LEU A 264 5.88 20.46 1.09
CA LEU A 264 7.27 20.92 1.28
C LEU A 264 7.71 21.87 0.16
N GLN A 265 7.45 21.50 -1.09
CA GLN A 265 7.80 22.33 -2.24
C GLN A 265 7.06 23.67 -2.24
N THR A 266 5.79 23.68 -1.84
CA THR A 266 5.01 24.90 -1.75
C THR A 266 5.57 25.84 -0.67
N TYR A 267 5.98 25.27 0.47
CA TYR A 267 6.62 26.03 1.54
C TYR A 267 7.99 26.55 1.13
N ALA A 268 8.84 25.69 0.52
CA ALA A 268 10.18 26.06 0.05
C ALA A 268 10.17 27.22 -0.95
N ARG A 269 9.13 27.30 -1.79
CA ARG A 269 8.97 28.34 -2.83
C ARG A 269 8.18 29.56 -2.35
N ASN A 270 7.95 29.69 -1.03
CA ASN A 270 7.27 30.86 -0.52
C ASN A 270 8.11 32.13 -0.81
N PRO A 271 7.57 33.14 -1.56
CA PRO A 271 8.32 34.36 -1.90
C PRO A 271 8.75 35.18 -0.69
N GLU A 272 7.98 35.12 0.40
CA GLU A 272 8.27 35.90 1.62
C GLU A 272 9.43 35.31 2.42
N ASN A 273 9.65 34.00 2.34
CA ASN A 273 10.71 33.32 3.06
C ASN A 273 11.18 32.07 2.30
N PRO A 274 11.92 32.23 1.20
CA PRO A 274 12.39 31.08 0.40
C PRO A 274 13.37 30.25 1.22
N THR A 275 13.07 28.98 1.40
CA THR A 275 13.89 28.05 2.17
C THR A 275 14.30 26.88 1.29
N PRO A 276 15.58 26.46 1.27
CA PRO A 276 15.98 25.27 0.54
C PRO A 276 15.22 24.03 1.02
N ILE A 277 14.76 23.19 0.09
CA ILE A 277 13.91 22.05 0.40
C ILE A 277 14.64 20.96 1.21
N ASP A 278 15.93 20.85 1.06
CA ASP A 278 16.81 19.89 1.74
C ASP A 278 16.98 20.15 3.23
N VAL A 279 16.73 21.37 3.68
CA VAL A 279 16.74 21.72 5.13
C VAL A 279 15.36 21.60 5.78
N LEU A 280 14.30 21.39 4.98
CA LEU A 280 12.95 21.27 5.50
C LEU A 280 12.68 19.86 6.01
N VAL A 281 12.16 19.76 7.22
CA VAL A 281 11.79 18.50 7.86
C VAL A 281 10.35 18.57 8.35
N PHE A 282 9.57 17.54 8.08
CA PHE A 282 8.24 17.40 8.68
C PHE A 282 8.33 17.17 10.17
N ARG A 283 7.54 17.93 10.92
CA ARG A 283 7.24 17.65 12.32
C ARG A 283 5.77 17.30 12.43
N THR A 284 5.48 16.14 13.00
CA THR A 284 4.11 15.69 13.21
C THR A 284 3.68 16.02 14.64
N GLU A 285 2.59 16.73 14.77
CA GLU A 285 1.92 16.99 16.05
C GLU A 285 0.54 16.34 16.02
N VAL A 286 0.27 15.47 16.98
CA VAL A 286 -1.06 14.84 17.12
C VAL A 286 -1.93 15.72 18.01
N ARG A 287 -2.99 16.28 17.44
CA ARG A 287 -3.96 17.10 18.16
C ARG A 287 -5.24 16.32 18.41
N LYS A 288 -5.82 16.51 19.60
CA LYS A 288 -7.08 15.84 20.01
C LYS A 288 -8.31 16.69 19.64
N PHE A 289 -8.33 17.27 18.45
CA PHE A 289 -9.45 18.06 17.96
C PHE A 289 -10.19 17.28 16.85
N HIS A 290 -11.52 17.42 16.84
CA HIS A 290 -12.29 17.00 15.69
C HIS A 290 -12.09 17.98 14.52
N LYS A 291 -12.10 17.50 13.28
CA LYS A 291 -11.90 18.32 12.07
C LYS A 291 -12.80 19.57 12.04
N ASP A 292 -14.03 19.46 12.55
CA ASP A 292 -15.01 20.56 12.56
C ASP A 292 -14.66 21.67 13.56
N ASN A 293 -13.76 21.39 14.52
CA ASN A 293 -13.31 22.33 15.51
C ASN A 293 -12.00 23.06 15.11
N ILE A 294 -11.51 22.83 13.89
CA ILE A 294 -10.32 23.47 13.37
C ILE A 294 -10.69 24.90 12.93
N GLN A 295 -10.23 25.89 13.68
CA GLN A 295 -10.52 27.31 13.40
C GLN A 295 -9.48 27.89 12.43
N ASP A 296 -8.20 27.54 12.60
CA ASP A 296 -7.10 28.12 11.87
C ASP A 296 -6.24 27.08 11.15
N VAL A 297 -5.77 27.43 9.96
CA VAL A 297 -4.72 26.70 9.25
C VAL A 297 -3.38 27.09 9.87
N PRO A 298 -2.48 26.14 10.23
CA PRO A 298 -1.15 26.47 10.72
C PRO A 298 -0.39 27.35 9.71
N LYS A 299 0.30 28.38 10.19
CA LYS A 299 1.10 29.27 9.32
C LYS A 299 2.19 28.52 8.56
N ASP A 300 2.78 27.50 9.23
CA ASP A 300 3.95 26.76 8.74
C ASP A 300 3.61 25.29 8.42
N GLY A 301 2.37 25.00 8.01
CA GLY A 301 1.98 23.63 7.75
C GLY A 301 0.56 23.43 7.24
N LYS A 302 0.08 22.18 7.32
CA LYS A 302 -1.28 21.80 6.96
C LYS A 302 -1.87 20.92 8.05
N ASN A 303 -3.16 21.05 8.30
CA ASN A 303 -3.91 20.11 9.13
C ASN A 303 -4.22 18.85 8.30
N LEU A 304 -3.90 17.68 8.83
CA LEU A 304 -4.09 16.38 8.20
C LEU A 304 -5.20 15.59 8.89
#